data_7ca3cba50215c61c6b497006db85f934
#
_entry.id   7ca3cba50215c61c6b497006db85f934
#
_cell.length_a   1.000
_cell.length_b   1.000
_cell.length_c   1.000
_cell.angle_alpha   90.00
_cell.angle_beta   90.00
_cell.angle_gamma   90.00
#
_symmetry.space_group_name_H-M   'P 1'
#
loop_
_entity.id
_entity.type
_entity.pdbx_description
1 polymer ?
#
loop_
_entity_poly.entity_id
_entity_poly.type
_entity_poly.pdbx_seq_one_letter_code
_entity_poly.pdbx_strand_id
1 'polypeptide(L)'
;MRDENLNERRAEFVYNGARLAAIAAEAPIVPVQWSEREEAFKAQFLDVIERQCGEQRSRSPEELHGSWMQAYFGMGWVYGEEYDRENKIHPDLVPYADLGQLERDKDAVFVALCEIARQFIYVEDN
;
A
#
# COMPACT_ATOMS: atom_id res chain seq x y z
N MET A 1 11.32 1.10 -22.42
CA MET A 1 10.99 1.36 -21.49
C MET A 1 10.16 0.74 -20.98
N ARG A 2 10.06 0.65 -19.94
CA ARG A 2 9.65 -0.14 -19.49
C ARG A 2 8.66 -0.06 -18.61
N ASP A 3 7.60 -0.89 -18.75
CA ASP A 3 6.51 -0.95 -17.85
C ASP A 3 6.98 -1.32 -16.47
N GLU A 4 7.97 -2.19 -16.40
CA GLU A 4 8.51 -2.55 -15.09
C GLU A 4 9.12 -1.37 -14.39
N ASN A 5 9.90 -0.59 -15.14
CA ASN A 5 10.53 0.57 -14.54
C ASN A 5 9.49 1.59 -14.11
N LEU A 6 8.48 1.79 -14.94
CA LEU A 6 7.40 2.71 -14.60
C LEU A 6 6.68 2.25 -13.34
N ASN A 7 6.38 0.95 -13.26
CA ASN A 7 5.65 0.43 -12.12
C ASN A 7 6.48 0.54 -10.84
N GLU A 8 7.78 0.28 -10.95
CA GLU A 8 8.67 0.42 -9.78
C GLU A 8 8.73 1.86 -9.30
N ARG A 9 8.82 2.81 -10.22
CA ARG A 9 8.86 4.22 -9.85
C ARG A 9 7.57 4.62 -9.12
N ARG A 10 6.43 4.15 -9.62
CA ARG A 10 5.14 4.43 -8.98
C ARG A 10 5.06 3.77 -7.62
N ALA A 11 5.49 2.53 -7.52
CA ALA A 11 5.42 1.79 -6.26
C ALA A 11 6.27 2.44 -5.18
N GLU A 12 7.49 2.83 -5.54
CA GLU A 12 8.38 3.46 -4.57
C GLU A 12 7.83 4.80 -4.11
N PHE A 13 7.28 5.58 -5.04
CA PHE A 13 6.67 6.84 -4.69
C PHE A 13 5.51 6.65 -3.71
N VAL A 14 4.60 5.74 -4.03
CA VAL A 14 3.44 5.52 -3.18
C VAL A 14 3.85 4.98 -1.82
N TYR A 15 4.77 4.02 -1.81
CA TYR A 15 5.22 3.45 -0.55
C TYR A 15 5.88 4.51 0.34
N ASN A 16 6.77 5.30 -0.24
CA ASN A 16 7.46 6.34 0.53
C ASN A 16 6.50 7.41 1.00
N GLY A 17 5.54 7.78 0.17
CA GLY A 17 4.53 8.76 0.56
C GLY A 17 3.68 8.27 1.72
N ALA A 18 3.26 7.02 1.67
CA ALA A 18 2.48 6.45 2.76
C ALA A 18 3.30 6.37 4.04
N ARG A 19 4.58 6.03 3.92
CA ARG A 19 5.47 5.98 5.08
C ARG A 19 5.62 7.36 5.72
N LEU A 20 5.84 8.37 4.90
CA LEU A 20 5.98 9.73 5.41
C LEU A 20 4.69 10.22 6.08
N ALA A 21 3.55 9.86 5.51
CA ALA A 21 2.28 10.22 6.12
C ALA A 21 2.11 9.55 7.48
N ALA A 22 2.53 8.29 7.60
CA ALA A 22 2.45 7.59 8.88
C ALA A 22 3.34 8.24 9.93
N ILE A 23 4.54 8.66 9.52
CA ILE A 23 5.45 9.34 10.43
C ILE A 23 4.84 10.67 10.87
N ALA A 24 4.32 11.44 9.92
CA ALA A 24 3.75 12.76 10.24
C ALA A 24 2.53 12.64 11.15
N ALA A 25 1.76 11.58 11.00
CA ALA A 25 0.57 11.36 11.82
C ALA A 25 0.90 10.71 13.15
N GLU A 26 2.18 10.39 13.37
CA GLU A 26 2.61 9.69 14.59
C GLU A 26 1.84 8.39 14.76
N ALA A 27 1.68 7.66 13.66
CA ALA A 27 0.96 6.40 13.67
C ALA A 27 1.71 5.37 14.52
N PRO A 28 0.97 4.48 15.18
CA PRO A 28 1.62 3.45 16.00
C PRO A 28 2.42 2.46 15.18
N ILE A 29 2.07 2.28 13.91
CA ILE A 29 2.81 1.38 13.02
C ILE A 29 3.34 2.22 11.88
N VAL A 30 4.68 2.29 11.75
CA VAL A 30 5.34 2.99 10.66
C VAL A 30 6.07 1.96 9.81
N PRO A 31 5.77 1.87 8.51
CA PRO A 31 6.47 0.89 7.67
C PRO A 31 7.97 1.18 7.61
N VAL A 32 8.75 0.13 7.46
CA VAL A 32 10.20 0.30 7.27
C VAL A 32 10.44 0.90 5.89
N GLN A 33 11.69 1.30 5.62
CA GLN A 33 12.02 1.88 4.32
C GLN A 33 11.86 0.84 3.22
N TRP A 34 11.56 1.32 2.01
CA TRP A 34 11.36 0.43 0.87
C TRP A 34 12.53 -0.52 0.68
N SER A 35 13.76 0.00 0.82
CA SER A 35 14.95 -0.82 0.61
C SER A 35 15.07 -1.95 1.63
N GLU A 36 14.38 -1.85 2.74
CA GLU A 36 14.44 -2.86 3.79
C GLU A 36 13.33 -3.89 3.71
N ARG A 37 12.41 -3.75 2.75
CA ARG A 37 11.30 -4.69 2.65
C ARG A 37 11.77 -5.99 2.01
N GLU A 38 11.06 -7.04 2.34
CA GLU A 38 11.28 -8.38 1.79
C GLU A 38 10.98 -8.40 0.29
N GLU A 39 11.69 -9.24 -0.45
CA GLU A 39 11.47 -9.33 -1.88
C GLU A 39 10.04 -9.78 -2.21
N ALA A 40 9.49 -10.69 -1.40
CA ALA A 40 8.12 -11.14 -1.61
C ALA A 40 7.14 -9.99 -1.42
N PHE A 41 7.38 -9.12 -0.44
CA PHE A 41 6.53 -7.96 -0.24
C PHE A 41 6.61 -7.02 -1.43
N LYS A 42 7.84 -6.75 -1.90
CA LYS A 42 8.00 -5.82 -3.01
C LYS A 42 7.28 -6.33 -4.25
N ALA A 43 7.39 -7.62 -4.54
CA ALA A 43 6.72 -8.20 -5.70
C ALA A 43 5.20 -8.03 -5.59
N GLN A 44 4.66 -8.31 -4.40
CA GLN A 44 3.23 -8.17 -4.19
C GLN A 44 2.80 -6.72 -4.27
N PHE A 45 3.61 -5.81 -3.73
CA PHE A 45 3.29 -4.39 -3.76
C PHE A 45 3.29 -3.86 -5.20
N LEU A 46 4.23 -4.33 -6.02
CA LEU A 46 4.26 -3.94 -7.42
C LEU A 46 2.96 -4.35 -8.13
N ASP A 47 2.46 -5.55 -7.82
CA ASP A 47 1.18 -5.99 -8.39
C ASP A 47 0.03 -5.09 -7.95
N VAL A 48 0.02 -4.72 -6.67
CA VAL A 48 -1.02 -3.84 -6.15
C VAL A 48 -0.97 -2.49 -6.86
N ILE A 49 0.23 -1.94 -7.04
CA ILE A 49 0.37 -0.63 -7.67
C ILE A 49 0.00 -0.67 -9.14
N GLU A 50 0.38 -1.74 -9.84
CA GLU A 50 -0.02 -1.87 -11.23
C GLU A 50 -1.54 -1.84 -11.37
N ARG A 51 -2.24 -2.55 -10.49
CA ARG A 51 -3.69 -2.56 -10.49
C ARG A 51 -4.25 -1.19 -10.11
N GLN A 52 -3.67 -0.55 -9.10
CA GLN A 52 -4.18 0.73 -8.60
C GLN A 52 -3.91 1.88 -9.55
N CYS A 53 -2.99 1.72 -10.49
CA CYS A 53 -2.76 2.72 -11.52
C CYS A 53 -3.46 2.37 -12.82
N GLY A 54 -4.19 1.27 -12.86
CA GLY A 54 -4.90 0.82 -14.05
C GLY A 54 -6.39 1.10 -13.97
N GLU A 55 -7.11 0.53 -14.93
CA GLU A 55 -8.55 0.78 -15.04
C GLU A 55 -9.36 0.03 -14.01
N GLN A 56 -8.81 -1.07 -13.50
CA GLN A 56 -9.49 -1.87 -12.50
C GLN A 56 -9.19 -1.42 -11.08
N ARG A 57 -8.70 -0.21 -10.92
CA ARG A 57 -8.26 0.27 -9.62
C ARG A 57 -9.42 0.46 -8.65
N SER A 58 -9.12 0.24 -7.38
CA SER A 58 -10.04 0.58 -6.32
C SER A 58 -10.12 2.11 -6.22
N ARG A 59 -11.33 2.63 -6.18
CA ARG A 59 -11.52 4.08 -6.20
C ARG A 59 -11.96 4.63 -4.85
N SER A 60 -12.10 3.75 -3.86
CA SER A 60 -12.48 4.17 -2.53
C SER A 60 -11.55 3.53 -1.51
N PRO A 61 -11.39 4.16 -0.35
CA PRO A 61 -10.57 3.56 0.71
C PRO A 61 -11.09 2.19 1.14
N GLU A 62 -12.39 2.01 1.13
CA GLU A 62 -12.96 0.72 1.54
C GLU A 62 -12.58 -0.38 0.57
N GLU A 63 -12.67 -0.12 -0.73
CA GLU A 63 -12.26 -1.11 -1.72
C GLU A 63 -10.78 -1.41 -1.62
N LEU A 64 -9.99 -0.36 -1.40
CA LEU A 64 -8.56 -0.54 -1.27
C LEU A 64 -8.23 -1.41 -0.08
N HIS A 65 -8.90 -1.19 1.05
CA HIS A 65 -8.63 -1.97 2.24
C HIS A 65 -8.91 -3.46 1.99
N GLY A 66 -9.98 -3.75 1.27
CA GLY A 66 -10.28 -5.13 0.92
C GLY A 66 -9.17 -5.77 0.09
N SER A 67 -8.65 -5.03 -0.90
CA SER A 67 -7.55 -5.52 -1.71
C SER A 67 -6.29 -5.71 -0.88
N TRP A 68 -6.00 -4.78 0.02
CA TRP A 68 -4.85 -4.87 0.90
C TRP A 68 -4.93 -6.11 1.79
N MET A 69 -6.11 -6.38 2.34
CA MET A 69 -6.30 -7.56 3.17
C MET A 69 -6.03 -8.83 2.39
N GLN A 70 -6.57 -8.90 1.16
CA GLN A 70 -6.37 -10.09 0.34
C GLN A 70 -4.90 -10.31 0.05
N ALA A 71 -4.17 -9.23 -0.25
CA ALA A 71 -2.74 -9.34 -0.53
C ALA A 71 -1.98 -9.84 0.69
N TYR A 72 -2.32 -9.29 1.86
CA TYR A 72 -1.63 -9.70 3.09
C TYR A 72 -1.97 -11.15 3.46
N PHE A 73 -3.23 -11.55 3.33
CA PHE A 73 -3.59 -12.95 3.57
C PHE A 73 -2.82 -13.88 2.62
N GLY A 74 -2.67 -13.45 1.37
CA GLY A 74 -1.93 -14.23 0.39
C GLY A 74 -0.46 -14.40 0.73
N MET A 75 0.10 -13.46 1.49
CA MET A 75 1.49 -13.53 1.93
C MET A 75 1.64 -14.24 3.28
N GLY A 76 0.56 -14.73 3.85
CA GLY A 76 0.61 -15.48 5.09
C GLY A 76 0.38 -14.66 6.34
N TRP A 77 -0.01 -13.39 6.20
CA TRP A 77 -0.31 -12.57 7.37
C TRP A 77 -1.66 -12.96 7.97
N VAL A 78 -1.78 -12.78 9.28
CA VAL A 78 -3.02 -13.09 9.99
C VAL A 78 -3.33 -11.94 10.96
N TYR A 79 -4.57 -11.90 11.39
CA TYR A 79 -5.00 -10.91 12.37
C TYR A 79 -4.43 -11.25 13.75
N GLY A 80 -4.04 -10.22 14.49
CA GLY A 80 -3.70 -10.32 15.89
C GLY A 80 -3.67 -8.91 16.45
N GLU A 81 -3.86 -8.78 17.76
CA GLU A 81 -4.01 -7.47 18.37
C GLU A 81 -2.72 -6.67 18.37
N GLU A 82 -1.57 -7.37 18.40
CA GLU A 82 -0.29 -6.68 18.43
C GLU A 82 0.44 -6.91 17.12
N TYR A 83 0.90 -5.84 16.54
CA TYR A 83 1.66 -5.91 15.30
C TYR A 83 2.96 -6.68 15.50
N ASP A 84 3.22 -7.66 14.65
CA ASP A 84 4.44 -8.46 14.72
C ASP A 84 4.87 -8.79 13.30
N ARG A 85 5.84 -8.05 12.81
CA ARG A 85 6.28 -8.19 11.43
C ARG A 85 6.92 -9.56 11.18
N GLU A 86 7.67 -10.07 12.16
CA GLU A 86 8.36 -11.33 11.96
C GLU A 86 7.40 -12.51 11.88
N ASN A 87 6.34 -12.47 12.67
CA ASN A 87 5.35 -13.54 12.68
C ASN A 87 4.16 -13.23 11.78
N LYS A 88 4.20 -12.08 11.07
CA LYS A 88 3.17 -11.68 10.11
C LYS A 88 1.81 -11.54 10.77
N ILE A 89 1.78 -10.76 11.85
CA ILE A 89 0.55 -10.48 12.58
C ILE A 89 0.24 -9.00 12.46
N HIS A 90 -0.97 -8.66 12.04
CA HIS A 90 -1.35 -7.26 11.84
C HIS A 90 -2.73 -6.99 12.42
N PRO A 91 -2.87 -5.96 13.26
CA PRO A 91 -4.17 -5.66 13.87
C PRO A 91 -5.19 -5.04 12.92
N ASP A 92 -4.74 -4.55 11.75
CA ASP A 92 -5.65 -3.94 10.79
C ASP A 92 -6.26 -4.93 9.80
N LEU A 93 -5.99 -6.23 9.96
CA LEU A 93 -6.60 -7.24 9.11
C LEU A 93 -8.02 -7.55 9.60
N VAL A 94 -8.85 -6.51 9.56
CA VAL A 94 -10.26 -6.55 9.96
C VAL A 94 -11.05 -5.79 8.90
N PRO A 95 -12.38 -5.98 8.84
CA PRO A 95 -13.18 -5.23 7.87
C PRO A 95 -13.01 -3.72 8.04
N TYR A 96 -13.16 -2.99 6.94
CA TYR A 96 -12.95 -1.54 6.95
C TYR A 96 -13.79 -0.85 8.03
N ALA A 97 -15.01 -1.31 8.24
CA ALA A 97 -15.89 -0.69 9.22
C ALA A 97 -15.36 -0.80 10.65
N ASP A 98 -14.49 -1.77 10.90
CA ASP A 98 -13.93 -1.98 12.24
C ASP A 98 -12.62 -1.24 12.46
N LEU A 99 -12.12 -0.52 11.46
CA LEU A 99 -10.89 0.25 11.60
C LEU A 99 -11.15 1.55 12.37
N GLY A 100 -10.13 2.00 13.08
CA GLY A 100 -10.17 3.33 13.69
C GLY A 100 -10.02 4.42 12.63
N GLN A 101 -10.25 5.67 13.05
CA GLN A 101 -10.20 6.78 12.12
C GLN A 101 -8.83 6.94 11.47
N LEU A 102 -7.77 6.81 12.26
CA LEU A 102 -6.41 6.93 11.73
C LEU A 102 -6.16 5.92 10.62
N GLU A 103 -6.60 4.67 10.83
CA GLU A 103 -6.36 3.63 9.84
C GLU A 103 -7.16 3.87 8.57
N ARG A 104 -8.40 4.39 8.71
CA ARG A 104 -9.19 4.74 7.54
C ARG A 104 -8.56 5.88 6.77
N ASP A 105 -8.00 6.85 7.49
CA ASP A 105 -7.31 7.97 6.85
C ASP A 105 -6.09 7.49 6.07
N LYS A 106 -5.38 6.49 6.58
CA LYS A 106 -4.24 5.94 5.86
C LYS A 106 -4.66 5.32 4.53
N ASP A 107 -5.81 4.66 4.52
CA ASP A 107 -6.31 4.10 3.27
C ASP A 107 -6.67 5.21 2.28
N ALA A 108 -7.25 6.30 2.77
CA ALA A 108 -7.59 7.43 1.91
C ALA A 108 -6.32 8.06 1.33
N VAL A 109 -5.27 8.19 2.15
CA VAL A 109 -3.99 8.71 1.69
C VAL A 109 -3.42 7.81 0.61
N PHE A 110 -3.51 6.50 0.79
CA PHE A 110 -2.98 5.56 -0.19
C PHE A 110 -3.68 5.71 -1.54
N VAL A 111 -5.01 5.81 -1.52
CA VAL A 111 -5.76 6.02 -2.76
C VAL A 111 -5.30 7.31 -3.44
N ALA A 112 -5.15 8.39 -2.67
CA ALA A 112 -4.70 9.66 -3.22
C ALA A 112 -3.31 9.55 -3.83
N LEU A 113 -2.40 8.87 -3.15
CA LEU A 113 -1.04 8.71 -3.67
C LEU A 113 -1.03 7.90 -4.97
N CYS A 114 -1.88 6.88 -5.07
CA CYS A 114 -1.98 6.11 -6.30
C CYS A 114 -2.52 6.96 -7.44
N GLU A 115 -3.47 7.84 -7.16
CA GLU A 115 -3.98 8.75 -8.20
C GLU A 115 -2.89 9.71 -8.67
N ILE A 116 -2.10 10.22 -7.74
CA ILE A 116 -0.99 11.10 -8.12
C ILE A 116 0.01 10.31 -8.98
N ALA A 117 0.38 9.11 -8.53
CA ALA A 117 1.34 8.30 -9.27
C ALA A 117 0.83 8.00 -10.67
N ARG A 118 -0.45 7.66 -10.79
CA ARG A 118 -1.03 7.33 -12.09
C ARG A 118 -0.99 8.51 -13.04
N GLN A 119 -1.23 9.71 -12.52
CA GLN A 119 -1.35 10.89 -13.38
C GLN A 119 -0.02 11.57 -13.67
N PHE A 120 0.93 11.50 -12.75
CA PHE A 120 2.15 12.28 -12.88
C PHE A 120 3.41 11.47 -13.13
N ILE A 121 3.39 10.18 -12.84
CA ILE A 121 4.55 9.33 -13.08
C ILE A 121 4.23 8.45 -14.28
N TYR A 122 4.76 8.83 -15.44
CA TYR A 122 4.45 8.13 -16.69
C TYR A 122 5.67 8.13 -17.58
N VAL A 123 5.62 7.30 -18.61
CA VAL A 123 6.66 7.28 -19.63
C VAL A 123 6.24 8.22 -20.73
N GLU A 124 7.12 9.17 -21.03
CA GLU A 124 6.83 10.11 -22.09
C GLU A 124 6.89 9.44 -23.44
N ASP A 125 5.91 9.79 -24.28
CA ASP A 125 5.83 9.24 -25.60
C ASP A 125 6.50 10.18 -26.55
N ASN A 126 7.49 9.74 -27.29
CA ASN A 126 8.17 10.62 -28.23
C ASN A 126 7.86 10.29 -29.63
#